data_954079b1b86ff0481f855a58d2beeb70
#
_entry.id   954079b1b86ff0481f855a58d2beeb70
#
_cell.length_a   1.000
_cell.length_b   1.000
_cell.length_c   1.000
_cell.angle_alpha   90.00
_cell.angle_beta   90.00
_cell.angle_gamma   90.00
#
_symmetry.space_group_name_H-M   'P 1'
#
loop_
_entity.id
_entity.type
_entity.pdbx_description
1 polymer ?
#
loop_
_entity_poly.entity_id
_entity_poly.type
_entity_poly.pdbx_seq_one_letter_code
_entity_poly.pdbx_strand_id
1 'polypeptide(L)'
;TLFPNLSKSDFLDMRLSTTLFVVFSAIATAVSVQAAPLGADRHAQVGVKCEACHGTDKANPATPDIDTCTGCHNADQLAEKTKDFKPTNPHVSPHYGKALECTYCHIQHGQTEDFCAQCHSFGFKVP
;
A
#
# COMPACT_ATOMS: atom_id res chain seq x y z
N THR A 1 37.72 0.17 55.66
CA THR A 1 36.80 -0.73 54.92
C THR A 1 35.42 -0.64 55.51
N LEU A 2 34.60 0.26 54.95
CA LEU A 2 33.18 0.42 55.35
C LEU A 2 32.36 -0.09 54.17
N PHE A 3 31.75 -1.25 54.32
CA PHE A 3 30.63 -1.66 53.47
C PHE A 3 29.34 -1.25 54.16
N PRO A 4 28.45 -0.45 53.56
CA PRO A 4 27.14 -0.18 54.14
C PRO A 4 26.29 -1.45 54.11
N ASN A 5 25.67 -1.72 55.25
CA ASN A 5 24.77 -2.83 55.50
C ASN A 5 23.43 -2.55 54.76
N LEU A 6 23.26 -3.12 53.53
CA LEU A 6 21.99 -3.00 52.82
C LEU A 6 20.92 -3.88 53.50
N SER A 7 19.81 -3.25 53.87
CA SER A 7 18.65 -3.91 54.43
C SER A 7 17.95 -4.81 53.41
N LYS A 8 17.32 -5.90 53.87
CA LYS A 8 16.52 -6.79 53.03
C LYS A 8 15.38 -6.09 52.26
N SER A 9 14.93 -4.95 52.75
CA SER A 9 13.93 -4.10 52.10
C SER A 9 14.44 -3.46 50.84
N ASP A 10 15.70 -3.04 50.79
CA ASP A 10 16.30 -2.39 49.60
C ASP A 10 16.44 -3.37 48.40
N PHE A 11 16.62 -4.67 48.70
CA PHE A 11 16.70 -5.72 47.71
C PHE A 11 15.34 -6.08 47.05
N LEU A 12 14.26 -5.95 47.83
CA LEU A 12 12.90 -6.21 47.35
C LEU A 12 12.39 -5.06 46.48
N ASP A 13 12.69 -3.80 46.82
CA ASP A 13 12.31 -2.65 46.01
C ASP A 13 13.06 -2.60 44.68
N MET A 14 14.35 -2.99 44.68
CA MET A 14 15.16 -3.03 43.46
C MET A 14 14.67 -4.11 42.49
N ARG A 15 14.18 -5.25 43.00
CA ARG A 15 13.60 -6.33 42.16
C ARG A 15 12.23 -5.95 41.61
N LEU A 16 11.41 -5.26 42.41
CA LEU A 16 10.10 -4.83 41.95
C LEU A 16 10.18 -3.72 40.90
N SER A 17 11.13 -2.78 41.04
CA SER A 17 11.38 -1.72 40.07
C SER A 17 11.90 -2.25 38.74
N THR A 18 12.81 -3.24 38.81
CA THR A 18 13.39 -3.82 37.57
C THR A 18 12.37 -4.67 36.79
N THR A 19 11.51 -5.40 37.47
CA THR A 19 10.45 -6.18 36.84
C THR A 19 9.36 -5.28 36.22
N LEU A 20 9.02 -4.16 36.88
CA LEU A 20 8.07 -3.20 36.31
C LEU A 20 8.60 -2.52 35.04
N PHE A 21 9.89 -2.19 34.99
CA PHE A 21 10.52 -1.60 33.81
C PHE A 21 10.58 -2.57 32.61
N VAL A 22 10.86 -3.85 32.85
CA VAL A 22 10.91 -4.86 31.80
C VAL A 22 9.52 -5.15 31.22
N VAL A 23 8.48 -5.17 32.04
CA VAL A 23 7.10 -5.38 31.58
C VAL A 23 6.59 -4.17 30.78
N PHE A 24 6.94 -2.94 31.16
CA PHE A 24 6.54 -1.74 30.43
C PHE A 24 7.27 -1.60 29.07
N SER A 25 8.53 -2.05 28.97
CA SER A 25 9.28 -2.05 27.68
C SER A 25 8.76 -3.08 26.68
N ALA A 26 8.15 -4.17 27.13
CA ALA A 26 7.65 -5.23 26.24
C ALA A 26 6.31 -4.89 25.55
N ILE A 27 5.57 -3.89 26.07
CA ILE A 27 4.26 -3.51 25.51
C ILE A 27 4.39 -2.47 24.37
N ALA A 28 5.54 -1.84 24.20
CA ALA A 28 5.73 -0.69 23.31
C ALA A 28 6.09 -1.04 21.84
N THR A 29 6.11 -2.31 21.41
CA THR A 29 6.68 -2.68 20.10
C THR A 29 5.75 -3.42 19.14
N ALA A 30 4.45 -3.31 19.27
CA ALA A 30 3.53 -3.86 18.26
C ALA A 30 2.81 -2.73 17.49
N VAL A 31 3.56 -1.80 16.90
CA VAL A 31 3.01 -0.98 15.82
C VAL A 31 3.10 -1.83 14.54
N SER A 32 2.05 -2.56 14.27
CA SER A 32 1.89 -3.24 12.99
C SER A 32 1.74 -2.17 11.90
N VAL A 33 2.81 -1.90 11.16
CA VAL A 33 2.72 -1.13 9.92
C VAL A 33 1.99 -2.02 8.92
N GLN A 34 0.69 -1.81 8.80
CA GLN A 34 -0.11 -2.52 7.81
C GLN A 34 0.13 -1.86 6.46
N ALA A 35 0.73 -2.59 5.52
CA ALA A 35 0.84 -2.14 4.14
C ALA A 35 -0.56 -1.89 3.56
N ALA A 36 -0.70 -0.86 2.74
CA ALA A 36 -1.95 -0.60 2.03
C ALA A 36 -2.31 -1.83 1.17
N PRO A 37 -3.61 -2.20 1.08
CA PRO A 37 -4.03 -3.34 0.28
C PRO A 37 -3.68 -3.11 -1.20
N LEU A 38 -3.20 -4.16 -1.86
CA LEU A 38 -2.91 -4.14 -3.29
C LEU A 38 -4.18 -3.93 -4.12
N GLY A 39 -4.03 -3.55 -5.38
CA GLY A 39 -5.16 -3.36 -6.29
C GLY A 39 -6.04 -4.61 -6.39
N ALA A 40 -5.42 -5.78 -6.57
CA ALA A 40 -6.14 -7.06 -6.60
C ALA A 40 -6.91 -7.35 -5.31
N ASP A 41 -6.36 -7.00 -4.14
CA ASP A 41 -7.04 -7.19 -2.85
C ASP A 41 -8.29 -6.29 -2.74
N ARG A 42 -8.18 -5.05 -3.20
CA ARG A 42 -9.33 -4.11 -3.24
C ARG A 42 -10.45 -4.62 -4.14
N HIS A 43 -10.12 -5.18 -5.30
CA HIS A 43 -11.09 -5.80 -6.20
C HIS A 43 -11.74 -7.04 -5.57
N ALA A 44 -10.96 -7.89 -4.93
CA ALA A 44 -11.48 -9.06 -4.22
C ALA A 44 -12.44 -8.70 -3.09
N GLN A 45 -12.18 -7.61 -2.35
CA GLN A 45 -13.05 -7.12 -1.27
C GLN A 45 -14.44 -6.71 -1.77
N VAL A 46 -14.58 -6.28 -3.02
CA VAL A 46 -15.87 -5.95 -3.65
C VAL A 46 -16.42 -7.09 -4.51
N GLY A 47 -15.85 -8.29 -4.39
CA GLY A 47 -16.36 -9.51 -5.01
C GLY A 47 -15.90 -9.76 -6.45
N VAL A 48 -14.94 -8.99 -6.97
CA VAL A 48 -14.32 -9.26 -8.27
C VAL A 48 -13.39 -10.46 -8.14
N LYS A 49 -13.63 -11.48 -8.96
CA LYS A 49 -12.86 -12.73 -8.94
C LYS A 49 -11.66 -12.65 -9.88
N CYS A 50 -10.67 -13.51 -9.65
CA CYS A 50 -9.45 -13.58 -10.47
C CYS A 50 -9.77 -13.78 -11.96
N GLU A 51 -10.80 -14.55 -12.26
CA GLU A 51 -11.22 -14.85 -13.63
C GLU A 51 -11.76 -13.62 -14.38
N ALA A 52 -12.20 -12.59 -13.68
CA ALA A 52 -12.67 -11.35 -14.32
C ALA A 52 -11.55 -10.60 -15.04
N CYS A 53 -10.31 -10.76 -14.58
CA CYS A 53 -9.11 -10.16 -15.19
C CYS A 53 -8.31 -11.18 -16.00
N HIS A 54 -8.18 -12.41 -15.50
CA HIS A 54 -7.28 -13.41 -16.06
C HIS A 54 -7.95 -14.47 -16.92
N GLY A 55 -9.28 -14.40 -17.09
CA GLY A 55 -10.04 -15.44 -17.78
C GLY A 55 -10.19 -16.72 -16.96
N THR A 56 -10.86 -17.71 -17.55
CA THR A 56 -11.20 -18.97 -16.85
C THR A 56 -10.16 -20.07 -16.99
N ASP A 57 -9.21 -19.94 -17.91
CA ASP A 57 -8.13 -20.91 -18.09
C ASP A 57 -7.02 -20.67 -17.05
N LYS A 58 -7.08 -21.42 -15.96
CA LYS A 58 -6.09 -21.31 -14.87
C LYS A 58 -4.69 -21.84 -15.24
N ALA A 59 -4.59 -22.66 -16.28
CA ALA A 59 -3.30 -23.16 -16.75
C ALA A 59 -2.57 -22.12 -17.60
N ASN A 60 -3.32 -21.26 -18.30
CA ASN A 60 -2.80 -20.18 -19.15
C ASN A 60 -3.60 -18.89 -18.87
N PRO A 61 -3.38 -18.24 -17.72
CA PRO A 61 -4.12 -17.02 -17.38
C PRO A 61 -3.80 -15.90 -18.38
N ALA A 62 -4.81 -15.18 -18.82
CA ALA A 62 -4.63 -14.02 -19.67
C ALA A 62 -3.89 -12.90 -18.91
N THR A 63 -3.09 -12.12 -19.63
CA THR A 63 -2.56 -10.86 -19.09
C THR A 63 -3.61 -9.77 -19.31
N PRO A 64 -4.13 -9.14 -18.25
CA PRO A 64 -5.10 -8.06 -18.39
C PRO A 64 -4.50 -6.85 -19.10
N ASP A 65 -5.28 -6.26 -19.98
CA ASP A 65 -4.98 -5.05 -20.73
C ASP A 65 -5.97 -3.92 -20.39
N ILE A 66 -5.86 -2.80 -21.09
CA ILE A 66 -6.75 -1.65 -20.94
C ILE A 66 -8.22 -2.02 -21.19
N ASP A 67 -8.50 -2.90 -22.15
CA ASP A 67 -9.88 -3.30 -22.48
C ASP A 67 -10.51 -4.10 -21.33
N THR A 68 -9.71 -4.94 -20.69
CA THR A 68 -10.12 -5.66 -19.48
C THR A 68 -10.55 -4.68 -18.37
N CYS A 69 -9.77 -3.63 -18.15
CA CYS A 69 -10.04 -2.62 -17.13
C CYS A 69 -11.27 -1.78 -17.49
N THR A 70 -11.36 -1.34 -18.74
CA THR A 70 -12.43 -0.43 -19.20
C THR A 70 -13.77 -1.12 -19.37
N GLY A 71 -13.81 -2.44 -19.32
CA GLY A 71 -15.05 -3.21 -19.18
C GLY A 71 -15.87 -2.85 -17.93
N CYS A 72 -15.22 -2.34 -16.88
CA CYS A 72 -15.84 -1.88 -15.64
C CYS A 72 -15.54 -0.40 -15.33
N HIS A 73 -14.37 0.11 -15.69
CA HIS A 73 -13.92 1.47 -15.43
C HIS A 73 -14.04 2.34 -16.69
N ASN A 74 -14.92 3.34 -16.66
CA ASN A 74 -15.12 4.22 -17.80
C ASN A 74 -13.97 5.24 -17.89
N ALA A 75 -13.15 5.16 -18.95
CA ALA A 75 -11.99 6.02 -19.15
C ALA A 75 -12.35 7.52 -19.26
N ASP A 76 -13.50 7.87 -19.85
CA ASP A 76 -13.96 9.26 -19.95
C ASP A 76 -14.32 9.82 -18.58
N GLN A 77 -14.97 9.02 -17.74
CA GLN A 77 -15.30 9.42 -16.37
C GLN A 77 -14.02 9.58 -15.51
N LEU A 78 -13.03 8.72 -15.69
CA LEU A 78 -11.74 8.85 -15.01
C LEU A 78 -11.01 10.12 -15.45
N ALA A 79 -10.98 10.39 -16.75
CA ALA A 79 -10.41 11.61 -17.31
C ALA A 79 -11.10 12.88 -16.76
N GLU A 80 -12.43 12.86 -16.65
CA GLU A 80 -13.19 13.97 -16.07
C GLU A 80 -12.92 14.15 -14.58
N LYS A 81 -12.86 13.06 -13.81
CA LYS A 81 -12.54 13.12 -12.37
C LYS A 81 -11.15 13.68 -12.07
N THR A 82 -10.22 13.53 -12.98
CA THR A 82 -8.82 13.96 -12.81
C THR A 82 -8.44 15.18 -13.64
N LYS A 83 -9.41 15.85 -14.29
CA LYS A 83 -9.15 17.01 -15.17
C LYS A 83 -8.40 18.16 -14.50
N ASP A 84 -8.60 18.33 -13.20
CA ASP A 84 -8.00 19.42 -12.44
C ASP A 84 -6.64 19.09 -11.83
N PHE A 85 -6.13 17.88 -12.04
CA PHE A 85 -4.79 17.50 -11.61
C PHE A 85 -3.72 18.35 -12.31
N LYS A 86 -2.72 18.75 -11.56
CA LYS A 86 -1.60 19.55 -12.06
C LYS A 86 -0.31 18.74 -11.97
N PRO A 87 0.61 18.95 -12.91
CA PRO A 87 0.58 19.88 -14.06
C PRO A 87 -0.22 19.39 -15.27
N THR A 88 -0.64 18.11 -15.27
CA THR A 88 -1.42 17.52 -16.37
C THR A 88 -2.37 16.45 -15.83
N ASN A 89 -3.39 16.11 -16.62
CA ASN A 89 -4.29 15.01 -16.29
C ASN A 89 -3.61 13.66 -16.54
N PRO A 90 -3.42 12.80 -15.51
CA PRO A 90 -2.76 11.50 -15.69
C PRO A 90 -3.54 10.53 -16.60
N HIS A 91 -4.87 10.70 -16.75
CA HIS A 91 -5.72 9.87 -17.60
C HIS A 91 -5.97 10.45 -19.01
N VAL A 92 -5.36 11.60 -19.32
CA VAL A 92 -5.34 12.19 -20.67
C VAL A 92 -3.99 12.83 -20.91
N SER A 93 -2.98 12.01 -21.18
CA SER A 93 -1.63 12.53 -21.39
C SER A 93 -1.42 13.01 -22.83
N PRO A 94 -0.55 14.01 -23.05
CA PRO A 94 -0.18 14.42 -24.40
C PRO A 94 0.47 13.31 -25.25
N HIS A 95 1.08 12.31 -24.59
CA HIS A 95 1.80 11.23 -25.27
C HIS A 95 0.89 10.06 -25.67
N TYR A 96 -0.09 9.75 -24.83
CA TYR A 96 -0.89 8.52 -24.95
C TYR A 96 -2.40 8.80 -25.06
N GLY A 97 -2.84 10.03 -24.86
CA GLY A 97 -4.26 10.32 -24.73
C GLY A 97 -4.88 9.55 -23.56
N LYS A 98 -5.91 8.75 -23.86
CA LYS A 98 -6.58 7.84 -22.92
C LYS A 98 -6.15 6.37 -23.09
N ALA A 99 -5.14 6.10 -23.95
CA ALA A 99 -4.75 4.75 -24.35
C ALA A 99 -3.52 4.22 -23.59
N LEU A 100 -3.10 4.90 -22.52
CA LEU A 100 -2.04 4.37 -21.66
C LEU A 100 -2.56 3.16 -20.89
N GLU A 101 -1.83 2.05 -20.93
CA GLU A 101 -2.16 0.86 -20.15
C GLU A 101 -2.30 1.18 -18.67
N CYS A 102 -3.44 0.82 -18.09
CA CYS A 102 -3.78 1.13 -16.70
C CYS A 102 -2.75 0.53 -15.72
N THR A 103 -2.23 -0.64 -16.07
CA THR A 103 -1.29 -1.40 -15.25
C THR A 103 0.10 -0.77 -15.17
N TYR A 104 0.42 0.21 -16.01
CA TYR A 104 1.69 0.96 -15.89
C TYR A 104 1.76 1.81 -14.62
N CYS A 105 0.62 2.24 -14.11
CA CYS A 105 0.52 2.96 -12.84
C CYS A 105 -0.18 2.12 -11.77
N HIS A 106 -1.30 1.47 -12.13
CA HIS A 106 -2.14 0.70 -11.21
C HIS A 106 -1.74 -0.78 -11.19
N ILE A 107 -0.57 -1.07 -10.64
CA ILE A 107 -0.05 -2.43 -10.51
C ILE A 107 -0.94 -3.21 -9.53
N GLN A 108 -1.61 -4.26 -10.02
CA GLN A 108 -2.64 -4.95 -9.24
C GLN A 108 -2.07 -5.88 -8.17
N HIS A 109 -0.93 -6.53 -8.44
CA HIS A 109 -0.26 -7.47 -7.54
C HIS A 109 1.04 -6.91 -6.94
N GLY A 110 1.23 -5.58 -7.01
CA GLY A 110 2.40 -4.88 -6.50
C GLY A 110 2.05 -3.48 -6.02
N GLN A 111 3.07 -2.72 -5.68
CA GLN A 111 2.90 -1.32 -5.34
C GLN A 111 2.61 -0.50 -6.60
N THR A 112 1.65 0.40 -6.50
CA THR A 112 1.35 1.37 -7.57
C THR A 112 2.52 2.35 -7.73
N GLU A 113 2.73 2.85 -8.95
CA GLU A 113 3.84 3.76 -9.26
C GLU A 113 3.42 4.88 -10.20
N ASP A 114 4.14 5.97 -10.16
CA ASP A 114 3.99 7.07 -11.13
C ASP A 114 4.82 6.75 -12.38
N PHE A 115 4.21 6.16 -13.39
CA PHE A 115 4.87 5.84 -14.67
C PHE A 115 5.49 7.08 -15.33
N CYS A 116 4.90 8.25 -15.15
CA CYS A 116 5.41 9.49 -15.72
C CYS A 116 6.74 9.93 -15.08
N ALA A 117 7.02 9.45 -13.85
CA ALA A 117 8.25 9.78 -13.12
C ALA A 117 9.53 9.28 -13.79
N GLN A 118 9.43 8.38 -14.78
CA GLN A 118 10.57 7.96 -15.59
C GLN A 118 11.20 9.13 -16.39
N CYS A 119 10.40 10.17 -16.70
CA CYS A 119 10.85 11.33 -17.48
C CYS A 119 10.44 12.66 -16.83
N HIS A 120 9.43 12.68 -15.98
CA HIS A 120 8.84 13.89 -15.40
C HIS A 120 8.83 13.84 -13.88
N SER A 121 8.91 14.99 -13.23
CA SER A 121 8.83 15.11 -11.77
C SER A 121 7.44 15.59 -11.33
N PHE A 122 6.37 14.98 -11.82
CA PHE A 122 4.99 15.38 -11.48
C PHE A 122 4.62 14.96 -10.05
N GLY A 123 5.10 13.83 -9.59
CA GLY A 123 4.86 13.33 -8.23
C GLY A 123 3.43 12.87 -8.01
N PHE A 124 2.82 12.24 -9.00
CA PHE A 124 1.47 11.70 -8.87
C PHE A 124 1.39 10.65 -7.76
N LYS A 125 0.34 10.73 -6.96
CA LYS A 125 0.01 9.71 -5.96
C LYS A 125 -1.01 8.76 -6.57
N VAL A 126 -0.53 7.60 -7.00
CA VAL A 126 -1.38 6.55 -7.57
C VAL A 126 -2.02 5.76 -6.43
N PRO A 127 -3.36 5.68 -6.36
CA PRO A 127 -4.08 5.02 -5.28
C PRO A 127 -4.00 3.48 -5.34
#